data_924b3abde1962dbdc310b39b63e46960
#
_entry.id   924b3abde1962dbdc310b39b63e46960
#
_cell.length_a   1.000
_cell.length_b   1.000
_cell.length_c   1.000
_cell.angle_alpha   90.00
_cell.angle_beta   90.00
_cell.angle_gamma   90.00
#
_symmetry.space_group_name_H-M   'P 1'
#
loop_
_entity.id
_entity.type
_entity.pdbx_description
1 polymer ?
#
loop_
_entity_poly.entity_id
_entity_poly.type
_entity_poly.pdbx_seq_one_letter_code
_entity_poly.pdbx_strand_id
1 'polypeptide(L)'
;MAGFGNSGYNSHMKITFITIFPGLIEDFLKEGLLSKAKRTNKIEVQTINPREFTTDRHETIDDAPYGGGAAGTVMKVEPLVAAIRKATGRKKSSSCLVILLGPSKKVFDQRLAKKLTRYKHLVFVCGRYEGVDARVEKYIDAKVSLGEFVIMGGEAASLVMTEAIVRLLPGVIGNEASLAEESYGDKFKLEYPLYTRPEVFEGRRVPKVLLSGNHQKIAAWRKKMSK
;
A
#
# COMPACT_ATOMS: atom_id res chain seq x y z
N MET A 1 4.12 6.38 32.13
CA MET A 1 3.19 6.73 31.05
C MET A 1 3.83 7.84 30.23
N ALA A 2 4.52 7.52 29.16
CA ALA A 2 5.06 8.51 28.24
C ALA A 2 4.09 8.57 27.05
N GLY A 3 3.30 9.65 26.99
CA GLY A 3 2.40 9.94 25.88
C GLY A 3 3.21 10.12 24.61
N PHE A 4 2.91 9.33 23.59
CA PHE A 4 3.39 9.56 22.24
C PHE A 4 2.78 10.88 21.77
N GLY A 5 3.63 11.91 21.72
CA GLY A 5 3.29 13.24 21.28
C GLY A 5 2.66 13.20 19.89
N ASN A 6 1.73 14.09 19.70
CA ASN A 6 0.91 14.37 18.52
C ASN A 6 1.79 14.51 17.25
N SER A 7 2.27 13.41 16.71
CA SER A 7 3.14 13.33 15.54
C SER A 7 2.28 13.09 14.33
N GLY A 8 1.95 14.14 13.60
CA GLY A 8 1.65 14.26 12.17
C GLY A 8 0.90 13.16 11.39
N TYR A 9 0.31 12.17 12.05
CA TYR A 9 -0.51 11.13 11.41
C TYR A 9 -1.92 11.66 11.16
N ASN A 10 -2.44 11.45 9.96
CA ASN A 10 -3.82 11.77 9.67
C ASN A 10 -4.76 10.77 10.34
N SER A 11 -5.81 11.26 10.98
CA SER A 11 -6.88 10.43 11.56
C SER A 11 -7.83 9.88 10.48
N HIS A 12 -7.81 10.43 9.29
CA HIS A 12 -8.63 10.06 8.13
C HIS A 12 -7.83 10.22 6.85
N MET A 13 -7.85 9.22 5.97
CA MET A 13 -7.13 9.22 4.69
C MET A 13 -8.08 8.86 3.55
N LYS A 14 -8.08 9.67 2.48
CA LYS A 14 -8.70 9.30 1.21
C LYS A 14 -7.72 8.52 0.36
N ILE A 15 -8.19 7.43 -0.26
CA ILE A 15 -7.43 6.61 -1.20
C ILE A 15 -8.25 6.48 -2.48
N THR A 16 -7.69 6.92 -3.60
CA THR A 16 -8.32 6.78 -4.91
C THR A 16 -7.50 5.83 -5.77
N PHE A 17 -8.15 4.84 -6.36
CA PHE A 17 -7.54 3.93 -7.31
C PHE A 17 -8.04 4.26 -8.72
N ILE A 18 -7.11 4.59 -9.62
CA ILE A 18 -7.37 4.72 -11.05
C ILE A 18 -7.05 3.38 -11.67
N THR A 19 -8.08 2.64 -12.07
CA THR A 19 -7.99 1.25 -12.52
C THR A 19 -9.08 0.90 -13.51
N ILE A 20 -8.79 0.04 -14.48
CA ILE A 20 -9.78 -0.54 -15.39
C ILE A 20 -10.51 -1.75 -14.81
N PHE A 21 -10.13 -2.17 -13.59
CA PHE A 21 -10.73 -3.29 -12.86
C PHE A 21 -11.17 -2.89 -11.45
N PRO A 22 -12.17 -1.99 -11.29
CA PRO A 22 -12.62 -1.51 -9.99
C PRO A 22 -13.05 -2.64 -9.04
N GLY A 23 -13.67 -3.70 -9.57
CA GLY A 23 -14.12 -4.85 -8.79
C GLY A 23 -13.00 -5.54 -8.00
N LEU A 24 -11.77 -5.61 -8.54
CA LEU A 24 -10.62 -6.18 -7.81
C LEU A 24 -10.31 -5.40 -6.53
N ILE A 25 -10.41 -4.07 -6.60
CA ILE A 25 -10.19 -3.19 -5.46
C ILE A 25 -11.34 -3.33 -4.45
N GLU A 26 -12.56 -3.26 -4.93
CA GLU A 26 -13.76 -3.29 -4.10
C GLU A 26 -13.91 -4.60 -3.34
N ASP A 27 -13.65 -5.73 -4.00
CA ASP A 27 -13.72 -7.05 -3.38
C ASP A 27 -12.67 -7.23 -2.28
N PHE A 28 -11.43 -6.82 -2.54
CA PHE A 28 -10.36 -6.89 -1.53
C PHE A 28 -10.69 -6.08 -0.26
N LEU A 29 -11.37 -4.95 -0.42
CA LEU A 29 -11.71 -4.05 0.69
C LEU A 29 -12.96 -4.47 1.48
N LYS A 30 -13.62 -5.58 1.14
CA LYS A 30 -14.78 -6.10 1.87
C LYS A 30 -14.41 -6.81 3.17
N GLU A 31 -13.18 -7.28 3.29
CA GLU A 31 -12.74 -8.15 4.39
C GLU A 31 -11.66 -7.50 5.28
N GLY A 32 -11.49 -8.06 6.47
CA GLY A 32 -10.37 -7.80 7.37
C GLY A 32 -10.28 -6.37 7.93
N LEU A 33 -9.06 -5.94 8.19
CA LEU A 33 -8.78 -4.64 8.81
C LEU A 33 -9.11 -3.45 7.89
N LEU A 34 -9.01 -3.61 6.58
CA LEU A 34 -9.35 -2.55 5.62
C LEU A 34 -10.85 -2.26 5.61
N SER A 35 -11.68 -3.31 5.65
CA SER A 35 -13.13 -3.17 5.80
C SER A 35 -13.48 -2.45 7.12
N LYS A 36 -12.83 -2.85 8.24
CA LYS A 36 -12.98 -2.16 9.52
C LYS A 36 -12.57 -0.69 9.43
N ALA A 37 -11.41 -0.38 8.85
CA ALA A 37 -10.92 0.98 8.71
C ALA A 37 -11.90 1.87 7.90
N LYS A 38 -12.51 1.32 6.86
CA LYS A 38 -13.55 1.99 6.07
C LYS A 38 -14.81 2.25 6.91
N ARG A 39 -15.32 1.24 7.63
CA ARG A 39 -16.51 1.37 8.48
C ARG A 39 -16.32 2.34 9.65
N THR A 40 -15.10 2.43 10.19
CA THR A 40 -14.77 3.34 11.30
C THR A 40 -14.28 4.71 10.81
N ASN A 41 -14.48 5.02 9.53
CA ASN A 41 -14.13 6.30 8.91
C ASN A 41 -12.65 6.69 9.07
N LYS A 42 -11.76 5.69 9.10
CA LYS A 42 -10.31 5.91 9.08
C LYS A 42 -9.79 6.09 7.66
N ILE A 43 -10.46 5.47 6.70
CA ILE A 43 -10.22 5.64 5.28
C ILE A 43 -11.51 5.87 4.51
N GLU A 44 -11.43 6.71 3.47
CA GLU A 44 -12.38 6.81 2.37
C GLU A 44 -11.74 6.20 1.14
N VAL A 45 -12.46 5.34 0.43
CA VAL A 45 -11.96 4.71 -0.79
C VAL A 45 -12.83 5.06 -1.97
N GLN A 46 -12.18 5.41 -3.08
CA GLN A 46 -12.80 5.71 -4.36
C GLN A 46 -12.08 4.95 -5.47
N THR A 47 -12.82 4.37 -6.39
CA THR A 47 -12.31 3.86 -7.67
C THR A 47 -12.70 4.80 -8.79
N ILE A 48 -11.84 5.00 -9.76
CA ILE A 48 -12.11 5.76 -10.99
C ILE A 48 -11.65 4.89 -12.15
N ASN A 49 -12.58 4.54 -13.02
CA ASN A 49 -12.28 3.82 -14.24
C ASN A 49 -11.89 4.81 -15.35
N PRO A 50 -10.66 4.80 -15.85
CA PRO A 50 -10.25 5.71 -16.92
C PRO A 50 -11.03 5.52 -18.23
N ARG A 51 -11.72 4.38 -18.44
CA ARG A 51 -12.60 4.18 -19.59
C ARG A 51 -13.76 5.21 -19.63
N GLU A 52 -14.19 5.72 -18.48
CA GLU A 52 -15.22 6.76 -18.39
C GLU A 52 -14.83 8.08 -19.08
N PHE A 53 -13.56 8.24 -19.44
CA PHE A 53 -13.01 9.45 -20.06
C PHE A 53 -12.58 9.23 -21.52
N THR A 54 -12.92 8.10 -22.10
CA THR A 54 -12.72 7.85 -23.54
C THR A 54 -13.87 8.44 -24.33
N THR A 55 -13.64 8.75 -25.60
CA THR A 55 -14.63 9.38 -26.48
C THR A 55 -15.13 8.43 -27.57
N ASP A 56 -14.49 7.29 -27.74
CA ASP A 56 -14.83 6.28 -28.72
C ASP A 56 -15.85 5.28 -28.18
N ARG A 57 -16.65 4.71 -29.06
CA ARG A 57 -17.72 3.73 -28.74
C ARG A 57 -17.22 2.49 -27.99
N HIS A 58 -15.97 2.10 -28.20
CA HIS A 58 -15.38 0.90 -27.62
C HIS A 58 -14.68 1.16 -26.28
N GLU A 59 -14.71 2.41 -25.78
CA GLU A 59 -14.05 2.82 -24.53
C GLU A 59 -12.58 2.39 -24.51
N THR A 60 -11.88 2.61 -25.63
CA THR A 60 -10.51 2.11 -25.87
C THR A 60 -9.50 2.86 -25.00
N ILE A 61 -8.86 2.14 -24.08
CA ILE A 61 -7.93 2.68 -23.09
C ILE A 61 -6.45 2.56 -23.47
N ASP A 62 -6.13 1.74 -24.47
CA ASP A 62 -4.78 1.41 -24.88
C ASP A 62 -4.64 1.48 -26.41
N ASP A 63 -3.40 1.57 -26.89
CA ASP A 63 -3.08 1.63 -28.34
C ASP A 63 -1.65 1.14 -28.57
N ALA A 64 -1.31 0.87 -29.82
CA ALA A 64 0.03 0.48 -30.24
C ALA A 64 1.04 1.62 -29.94
N PRO A 65 2.24 1.30 -29.43
CA PRO A 65 3.26 2.32 -29.20
C PRO A 65 3.83 2.87 -30.51
N TYR A 66 4.14 4.15 -30.53
CA TYR A 66 4.91 4.74 -31.63
C TYR A 66 6.30 4.11 -31.75
N GLY A 67 6.78 3.96 -32.96
CA GLY A 67 8.08 3.36 -33.25
C GLY A 67 8.06 1.84 -33.38
N GLY A 68 6.95 1.19 -33.08
CA GLY A 68 6.84 -0.27 -33.16
C GLY A 68 7.73 -1.01 -32.16
N GLY A 69 7.90 -2.32 -32.34
CA GLY A 69 8.89 -3.12 -31.58
C GLY A 69 8.40 -3.76 -30.28
N ALA A 70 7.36 -3.28 -29.66
CA ALA A 70 6.74 -3.94 -28.52
C ALA A 70 5.60 -4.86 -28.97
N ALA A 71 5.56 -6.10 -28.48
CA ALA A 71 4.49 -7.05 -28.77
C ALA A 71 3.23 -6.79 -27.91
N GLY A 72 2.87 -5.53 -27.67
CA GLY A 72 1.74 -5.16 -26.81
C GLY A 72 1.30 -3.72 -27.00
N THR A 73 0.32 -3.31 -26.21
CA THR A 73 -0.27 -1.97 -26.23
C THR A 73 0.13 -1.18 -24.98
N VAL A 74 -0.05 0.13 -25.03
CA VAL A 74 0.28 1.08 -23.95
C VAL A 74 -0.99 1.87 -23.61
N MET A 75 -1.23 2.09 -22.33
CA MET A 75 -2.39 2.88 -21.88
C MET A 75 -2.28 4.33 -22.36
N LYS A 76 -3.35 4.83 -22.97
CA LYS A 76 -3.46 6.17 -23.56
C LYS A 76 -3.33 7.27 -22.51
N VAL A 77 -2.72 8.38 -22.90
CA VAL A 77 -2.48 9.54 -22.01
C VAL A 77 -3.76 10.27 -21.64
N GLU A 78 -4.67 10.50 -22.59
CA GLU A 78 -5.85 11.33 -22.40
C GLU A 78 -6.77 10.81 -21.30
N PRO A 79 -7.24 9.53 -21.32
CA PRO A 79 -8.16 9.02 -20.31
C PRO A 79 -7.47 8.91 -18.94
N LEU A 80 -6.17 8.57 -18.89
CA LEU A 80 -5.44 8.52 -17.62
C LEU A 80 -5.30 9.90 -16.98
N VAL A 81 -4.93 10.92 -17.77
CA VAL A 81 -4.79 12.29 -17.28
C VAL A 81 -6.14 12.86 -16.85
N ALA A 82 -7.22 12.56 -17.58
CA ALA A 82 -8.58 12.95 -17.18
C ALA A 82 -8.98 12.31 -15.85
N ALA A 83 -8.72 11.02 -15.66
CA ALA A 83 -8.94 10.31 -14.39
C ALA A 83 -8.13 10.90 -13.24
N ILE A 84 -6.84 11.21 -13.47
CA ILE A 84 -5.98 11.88 -12.46
C ILE A 84 -6.55 13.24 -12.08
N ARG A 85 -6.96 14.06 -13.05
CA ARG A 85 -7.58 15.37 -12.80
C ARG A 85 -8.91 15.24 -12.05
N LYS A 86 -9.72 14.24 -12.36
CA LYS A 86 -10.95 13.93 -11.62
C LYS A 86 -10.63 13.57 -10.15
N ALA A 87 -9.62 12.75 -9.92
CA ALA A 87 -9.21 12.36 -8.57
C ALA A 87 -8.69 13.54 -7.74
N THR A 88 -7.86 14.40 -8.34
CA THR A 88 -7.13 15.47 -7.64
C THR A 88 -7.88 16.81 -7.59
N GLY A 89 -8.93 16.97 -8.40
CA GLY A 89 -9.63 18.25 -8.59
C GLY A 89 -8.85 19.24 -9.46
N ARG A 90 -9.44 20.43 -9.68
CA ARG A 90 -8.82 21.49 -10.51
C ARG A 90 -7.46 21.97 -9.99
N LYS A 91 -7.31 22.02 -8.67
CA LYS A 91 -6.07 22.42 -8.00
C LYS A 91 -5.70 21.33 -6.99
N LYS A 92 -4.67 20.55 -7.33
CA LYS A 92 -4.20 19.48 -6.45
C LYS A 92 -3.69 20.06 -5.13
N SER A 93 -4.16 19.51 -4.00
CA SER A 93 -3.67 19.86 -2.66
C SER A 93 -2.24 19.37 -2.47
N SER A 94 -1.42 20.10 -1.70
CA SER A 94 -0.09 19.64 -1.27
C SER A 94 -0.12 18.38 -0.39
N SER A 95 -1.27 18.08 0.22
CA SER A 95 -1.49 16.85 0.99
C SER A 95 -2.01 15.68 0.13
N CYS A 96 -2.12 15.85 -1.20
CA CYS A 96 -2.47 14.80 -2.16
C CYS A 96 -1.21 14.33 -2.90
N LEU A 97 -1.01 13.03 -2.99
CA LEU A 97 0.10 12.41 -3.70
C LEU A 97 -0.41 11.45 -4.76
N VAL A 98 0.03 11.62 -6.01
CA VAL A 98 -0.29 10.74 -7.14
C VAL A 98 0.88 9.80 -7.38
N ILE A 99 0.63 8.50 -7.31
CA ILE A 99 1.64 7.44 -7.43
C ILE A 99 1.30 6.55 -8.62
N LEU A 100 2.18 6.49 -9.60
CA LEU A 100 2.13 5.48 -10.67
C LEU A 100 2.82 4.21 -10.18
N LEU A 101 2.14 3.06 -10.33
CA LEU A 101 2.68 1.75 -9.99
C LEU A 101 3.28 1.09 -11.22
N GLY A 102 4.52 0.66 -11.10
CA GLY A 102 5.27 0.01 -12.17
C GLY A 102 6.76 -0.07 -11.88
N PRO A 103 7.54 -0.72 -12.74
CA PRO A 103 8.98 -0.84 -12.57
C PRO A 103 9.64 0.53 -12.34
N SER A 104 10.38 0.64 -11.24
CA SER A 104 11.00 1.90 -10.80
C SER A 104 12.19 1.61 -9.89
N LYS A 105 13.19 2.51 -9.88
CA LYS A 105 14.29 2.49 -8.90
C LYS A 105 13.82 2.74 -7.46
N LYS A 106 12.64 3.35 -7.30
CA LYS A 106 12.04 3.60 -5.99
C LYS A 106 11.20 2.40 -5.58
N VAL A 107 11.76 1.55 -4.75
CA VAL A 107 11.08 0.39 -4.20
C VAL A 107 10.31 0.78 -2.95
N PHE A 108 9.11 0.20 -2.80
CA PHE A 108 8.27 0.37 -1.62
C PHE A 108 8.86 -0.40 -0.43
N ASP A 109 9.01 0.28 0.70
CA ASP A 109 9.46 -0.27 1.96
C ASP A 109 8.66 0.28 3.14
N GLN A 110 8.93 -0.19 4.35
CA GLN A 110 8.25 0.25 5.57
C GLN A 110 8.47 1.74 5.87
N ARG A 111 9.62 2.31 5.50
CA ARG A 111 9.89 3.74 5.68
C ARG A 111 9.00 4.58 4.75
N LEU A 112 8.85 4.12 3.50
CA LEU A 112 7.96 4.78 2.55
C LEU A 112 6.51 4.65 3.00
N ALA A 113 6.08 3.47 3.50
CA ALA A 113 4.74 3.29 4.08
C ALA A 113 4.49 4.31 5.21
N LYS A 114 5.40 4.42 6.19
CA LYS A 114 5.33 5.44 7.26
C LYS A 114 5.26 6.86 6.71
N LYS A 115 6.05 7.19 5.68
CA LYS A 115 6.01 8.53 5.06
C LYS A 115 4.66 8.82 4.41
N LEU A 116 4.06 7.83 3.78
CA LEU A 116 2.79 7.97 3.06
C LEU A 116 1.59 8.20 4.00
N THR A 117 1.65 7.80 5.27
CA THR A 117 0.59 8.10 6.26
C THR A 117 0.40 9.59 6.52
N ARG A 118 1.35 10.45 6.15
CA ARG A 118 1.25 11.90 6.33
C ARG A 118 0.36 12.60 5.30
N TYR A 119 0.06 11.92 4.19
CA TYR A 119 -0.81 12.47 3.16
C TYR A 119 -2.28 12.26 3.52
N LYS A 120 -3.10 13.26 3.21
CA LYS A 120 -4.57 13.15 3.37
C LYS A 120 -5.22 12.41 2.23
N HIS A 121 -4.58 12.40 1.07
CA HIS A 121 -5.11 11.75 -0.12
C HIS A 121 -3.97 11.07 -0.89
N LEU A 122 -4.11 9.77 -1.13
CA LEU A 122 -3.26 8.99 -2.00
C LEU A 122 -4.05 8.61 -3.25
N VAL A 123 -3.46 8.84 -4.42
CA VAL A 123 -4.03 8.43 -5.71
C VAL A 123 -3.09 7.41 -6.33
N PHE A 124 -3.53 6.18 -6.46
CA PHE A 124 -2.78 5.11 -7.13
C PHE A 124 -3.22 5.00 -8.58
N VAL A 125 -2.28 5.15 -9.51
CA VAL A 125 -2.49 4.90 -10.94
C VAL A 125 -2.01 3.48 -11.23
N CYS A 126 -2.97 2.59 -11.51
CA CYS A 126 -2.71 1.17 -11.79
C CYS A 126 -2.44 1.00 -13.29
N GLY A 127 -1.16 0.95 -13.68
CA GLY A 127 -0.77 0.65 -15.05
C GLY A 127 -1.09 -0.80 -15.44
N ARG A 128 -1.41 -1.01 -16.72
CA ARG A 128 -1.66 -2.30 -17.34
C ARG A 128 -0.95 -2.38 -18.70
N TYR A 129 -1.05 -3.52 -19.36
CA TYR A 129 -0.39 -3.78 -20.65
C TYR A 129 1.13 -3.60 -20.53
N GLU A 130 1.79 -3.02 -21.53
CA GLU A 130 3.23 -2.72 -21.50
C GLU A 130 3.55 -1.45 -20.65
N GLY A 131 2.53 -0.84 -20.06
CA GLY A 131 2.65 0.35 -19.21
C GLY A 131 1.72 1.47 -19.61
N VAL A 132 2.11 2.69 -19.26
CA VAL A 132 1.37 3.91 -19.55
C VAL A 132 2.19 4.80 -20.48
N ASP A 133 1.52 5.62 -21.30
CA ASP A 133 2.18 6.65 -22.10
C ASP A 133 3.07 7.52 -21.22
N ALA A 134 4.33 7.72 -21.62
CA ALA A 134 5.33 8.44 -20.83
C ALA A 134 4.91 9.88 -20.48
N ARG A 135 4.03 10.51 -21.27
CA ARG A 135 3.49 11.85 -20.99
C ARG A 135 2.66 11.91 -19.70
N VAL A 136 2.14 10.77 -19.23
CA VAL A 136 1.45 10.67 -17.92
C VAL A 136 2.38 11.02 -16.76
N GLU A 137 3.70 10.83 -16.91
CA GLU A 137 4.69 11.13 -15.86
C GLU A 137 4.70 12.59 -15.43
N LYS A 138 4.24 13.52 -16.27
CA LYS A 138 4.08 14.95 -15.90
C LYS A 138 2.93 15.21 -14.90
N TYR A 139 2.06 14.24 -14.69
CA TYR A 139 0.86 14.36 -13.84
C TYR A 139 0.94 13.53 -12.56
N ILE A 140 2.04 12.81 -12.35
CA ILE A 140 2.30 12.02 -11.14
C ILE A 140 3.40 12.67 -10.29
N ASP A 141 3.42 12.34 -9.00
CA ASP A 141 4.45 12.79 -8.06
C ASP A 141 5.55 11.75 -7.84
N ALA A 142 5.22 10.48 -8.04
CA ALA A 142 6.16 9.38 -7.87
C ALA A 142 5.78 8.18 -8.72
N LYS A 143 6.79 7.44 -9.17
CA LYS A 143 6.67 6.09 -9.72
C LYS A 143 7.28 5.13 -8.70
N VAL A 144 6.54 4.09 -8.30
CA VAL A 144 6.94 3.18 -7.22
C VAL A 144 6.78 1.73 -7.67
N SER A 145 7.78 0.90 -7.38
CA SER A 145 7.78 -0.55 -7.58
C SER A 145 7.62 -1.28 -6.23
N LEU A 146 7.07 -2.50 -6.24
CA LEU A 146 7.11 -3.40 -5.08
C LEU A 146 8.45 -4.15 -4.96
N GLY A 147 9.19 -4.29 -6.05
CA GLY A 147 10.42 -5.05 -6.10
C GLY A 147 10.88 -5.31 -7.54
N GLU A 148 11.93 -6.09 -7.69
CA GLU A 148 12.52 -6.45 -8.99
C GLU A 148 11.84 -7.68 -9.59
N PHE A 149 10.57 -7.56 -9.88
CA PHE A 149 9.74 -8.58 -10.54
C PHE A 149 8.61 -7.91 -11.32
N VAL A 150 8.04 -8.64 -12.27
CA VAL A 150 6.96 -8.14 -13.12
C VAL A 150 5.64 -8.80 -12.73
N ILE A 151 4.58 -8.00 -12.66
CA ILE A 151 3.20 -8.42 -12.45
C ILE A 151 2.30 -7.86 -13.55
N MET A 152 1.13 -8.46 -13.75
CA MET A 152 0.24 -8.11 -14.86
C MET A 152 -0.37 -6.72 -14.79
N GLY A 153 -0.34 -6.06 -13.61
CA GLY A 153 -0.92 -4.72 -13.46
C GLY A 153 -0.73 -4.13 -12.07
N GLY A 154 -1.03 -2.85 -11.93
CA GLY A 154 -0.80 -2.07 -10.72
C GLY A 154 -1.78 -2.35 -9.58
N GLU A 155 -2.91 -3.03 -9.82
CA GLU A 155 -3.96 -3.23 -8.81
C GLU A 155 -3.45 -3.99 -7.59
N ALA A 156 -2.81 -5.15 -7.79
CA ALA A 156 -2.23 -5.92 -6.69
C ALA A 156 -1.18 -5.12 -5.91
N ALA A 157 -0.32 -4.38 -6.62
CA ALA A 157 0.66 -3.49 -6.00
C ALA A 157 0.01 -2.40 -5.15
N SER A 158 -1.06 -1.78 -5.66
CA SER A 158 -1.80 -0.73 -4.94
C SER A 158 -2.46 -1.26 -3.67
N LEU A 159 -2.97 -2.49 -3.71
CA LEU A 159 -3.60 -3.15 -2.55
C LEU A 159 -2.57 -3.49 -1.47
N VAL A 160 -1.42 -4.06 -1.84
CA VAL A 160 -0.30 -4.33 -0.89
C VAL A 160 0.17 -3.03 -0.23
N MET A 161 0.37 -1.96 -1.01
CA MET A 161 0.76 -0.66 -0.46
C MET A 161 -0.32 -0.09 0.46
N THR A 162 -1.60 -0.20 0.07
CA THR A 162 -2.73 0.27 0.88
C THR A 162 -2.78 -0.44 2.22
N GLU A 163 -2.64 -1.77 2.24
CA GLU A 163 -2.63 -2.55 3.48
C GLU A 163 -1.48 -2.13 4.40
N ALA A 164 -0.27 -2.02 3.86
CA ALA A 164 0.91 -1.61 4.61
C ALA A 164 0.81 -0.17 5.17
N ILE A 165 0.13 0.75 4.47
CA ILE A 165 -0.05 2.14 4.89
C ILE A 165 -1.19 2.25 5.91
N VAL A 166 -2.36 1.67 5.60
CA VAL A 166 -3.57 1.83 6.41
C VAL A 166 -3.42 1.23 7.79
N ARG A 167 -2.71 0.09 7.92
CA ARG A 167 -2.45 -0.51 9.23
C ARG A 167 -1.62 0.39 10.16
N LEU A 168 -0.90 1.37 9.62
CA LEU A 168 -0.12 2.35 10.40
C LEU A 168 -0.93 3.57 10.84
N LEU A 169 -2.18 3.71 10.37
CA LEU A 169 -3.04 4.82 10.79
C LEU A 169 -3.55 4.58 12.22
N PRO A 170 -3.63 5.65 13.06
CA PRO A 170 -4.08 5.53 14.44
C PRO A 170 -5.46 4.88 14.57
N GLY A 171 -5.55 3.86 15.45
CA GLY A 171 -6.80 3.15 15.75
C GLY A 171 -7.28 2.16 14.69
N VAL A 172 -6.48 1.81 13.67
CA VAL A 172 -6.76 0.72 12.72
C VAL A 172 -6.39 -0.62 13.35
N ILE A 173 -5.17 -0.75 13.87
CA ILE A 173 -4.75 -1.93 14.65
C ILE A 173 -5.22 -1.73 16.10
N GLY A 174 -5.76 -2.82 16.68
CA GLY A 174 -6.32 -2.78 18.04
C GLY A 174 -5.28 -2.59 19.16
N ASN A 175 -4.03 -3.00 18.93
CA ASN A 175 -2.93 -2.84 19.87
C ASN A 175 -1.78 -2.08 19.21
N GLU A 176 -1.70 -0.77 19.45
CA GLU A 176 -0.63 0.07 18.89
C GLU A 176 0.77 -0.30 19.42
N ALA A 177 0.87 -0.95 20.59
CA ALA A 177 2.14 -1.43 21.11
C ALA A 177 2.76 -2.53 20.24
N SER A 178 1.94 -3.28 19.47
CA SER A 178 2.45 -4.29 18.54
C SER A 178 3.27 -3.68 17.40
N LEU A 179 2.96 -2.45 16.98
CA LEU A 179 3.70 -1.74 15.94
C LEU A 179 5.15 -1.39 16.34
N ALA A 180 5.41 -1.28 17.65
CA ALA A 180 6.73 -0.90 18.16
C ALA A 180 7.77 -2.04 18.09
N GLU A 181 7.31 -3.30 18.12
CA GLU A 181 8.15 -4.50 18.13
C GLU A 181 8.19 -5.23 16.78
N GLU A 182 7.47 -4.75 15.77
CA GLU A 182 7.36 -5.38 14.46
C GLU A 182 8.66 -5.36 13.65
N SER A 183 8.79 -6.36 12.78
CA SER A 183 9.85 -6.41 11.76
C SER A 183 9.84 -5.15 10.90
N TYR A 184 11.01 -4.74 10.45
CA TYR A 184 11.24 -3.51 9.66
C TYR A 184 10.87 -2.21 10.39
N GLY A 185 10.79 -2.24 11.74
CA GLY A 185 10.64 -1.07 12.60
C GLY A 185 11.83 -0.12 12.51
N ASP A 186 11.97 0.82 13.46
CA ASP A 186 13.02 1.87 13.40
C ASP A 186 14.45 1.31 13.40
N LYS A 187 14.66 0.07 13.85
CA LYS A 187 15.96 -0.60 13.89
C LYS A 187 16.19 -1.62 12.76
N PHE A 188 15.29 -1.76 11.83
CA PHE A 188 15.35 -2.75 10.71
C PHE A 188 15.62 -4.18 11.13
N LYS A 189 15.24 -4.56 12.36
CA LYS A 189 15.39 -5.93 12.85
C LYS A 189 14.17 -6.75 12.44
N LEU A 190 14.42 -8.02 12.19
CA LEU A 190 13.34 -9.00 12.11
C LEU A 190 12.90 -9.33 13.53
N GLU A 191 11.59 -9.49 13.71
CA GLU A 191 10.99 -9.90 14.96
C GLU A 191 11.48 -11.29 15.39
N TYR A 192 11.50 -11.52 16.69
CA TYR A 192 11.82 -12.82 17.27
C TYR A 192 10.74 -13.86 16.93
N PRO A 193 11.08 -15.19 16.91
CA PRO A 193 10.09 -16.22 16.61
C PRO A 193 9.01 -16.30 17.68
N LEU A 194 7.75 -16.37 17.23
CA LEU A 194 6.58 -16.47 18.07
C LEU A 194 6.15 -17.91 18.23
N TYR A 195 5.63 -18.26 19.41
CA TYR A 195 5.12 -19.59 19.75
C TYR A 195 3.72 -19.47 20.37
N THR A 196 2.85 -20.41 20.02
CA THR A 196 1.50 -20.55 20.59
C THR A 196 1.26 -21.97 21.10
N ARG A 197 0.09 -22.24 21.65
CA ARG A 197 -0.33 -23.58 22.09
C ARG A 197 -0.54 -24.52 20.89
N PRO A 198 -0.24 -25.82 21.05
CA PRO A 198 0.22 -26.51 22.24
C PRO A 198 1.72 -26.31 22.54
N GLU A 199 2.16 -26.56 23.79
CA GLU A 199 3.57 -26.46 24.22
C GLU A 199 4.50 -27.40 23.45
N VAL A 200 4.00 -28.58 23.09
CA VAL A 200 4.72 -29.58 22.31
C VAL A 200 3.90 -29.96 21.09
N PHE A 201 4.50 -29.86 19.92
CA PHE A 201 3.91 -30.32 18.67
C PHE A 201 4.95 -31.16 17.89
N GLU A 202 4.61 -32.41 17.59
CA GLU A 202 5.50 -33.36 16.88
C GLU A 202 6.93 -33.42 17.43
N GLY A 203 7.08 -33.49 18.76
CA GLY A 203 8.36 -33.52 19.45
C GLY A 203 9.09 -32.19 19.56
N ARG A 204 8.63 -31.14 18.92
CA ARG A 204 9.18 -29.79 19.01
C ARG A 204 8.52 -29.01 20.16
N ARG A 205 9.35 -28.45 21.03
CA ARG A 205 8.91 -27.76 22.25
C ARG A 205 9.05 -26.25 22.14
N VAL A 206 8.13 -25.54 22.78
CA VAL A 206 8.31 -24.10 23.07
C VAL A 206 9.54 -23.90 23.95
N PRO A 207 10.40 -22.91 23.69
CA PRO A 207 11.55 -22.60 24.54
C PRO A 207 11.14 -22.40 26.01
N LYS A 208 11.80 -23.11 26.93
CA LYS A 208 11.48 -23.08 28.38
C LYS A 208 11.45 -21.67 28.96
N VAL A 209 12.30 -20.77 28.45
CA VAL A 209 12.34 -19.38 28.90
C VAL A 209 11.00 -18.66 28.69
N LEU A 210 10.25 -18.97 27.61
CA LEU A 210 8.95 -18.38 27.32
C LEU A 210 7.84 -18.88 28.25
N LEU A 211 8.04 -20.06 28.86
CA LEU A 211 7.09 -20.68 29.80
C LEU A 211 7.41 -20.31 31.27
N SER A 212 8.55 -19.65 31.52
CA SER A 212 9.06 -19.41 32.86
C SER A 212 8.32 -18.34 33.67
N GLY A 213 7.46 -17.51 33.02
CA GLY A 213 6.86 -16.31 33.66
C GLY A 213 7.86 -15.21 34.02
N ASN A 214 9.16 -15.42 33.80
CA ASN A 214 10.19 -14.42 34.12
C ASN A 214 10.33 -13.39 33.00
N HIS A 215 9.65 -12.24 33.13
CA HIS A 215 9.63 -11.18 32.11
C HIS A 215 11.00 -10.67 31.70
N GLN A 216 11.97 -10.59 32.62
CA GLN A 216 13.33 -10.12 32.30
C GLN A 216 14.05 -11.12 31.41
N LYS A 217 14.00 -12.42 31.73
CA LYS A 217 14.60 -13.49 30.90
C LYS A 217 13.93 -13.59 29.54
N ILE A 218 12.61 -13.45 29.50
CA ILE A 218 11.83 -13.44 28.24
C ILE A 218 12.25 -12.25 27.36
N ALA A 219 12.35 -11.05 27.93
CA ALA A 219 12.78 -9.86 27.18
C ALA A 219 14.21 -10.00 26.65
N ALA A 220 15.13 -10.52 27.43
CA ALA A 220 16.50 -10.80 27.01
C ALA A 220 16.56 -11.82 25.86
N TRP A 221 15.75 -12.90 25.96
CA TRP A 221 15.64 -13.91 24.91
C TRP A 221 15.10 -13.31 23.60
N ARG A 222 13.99 -12.53 23.67
CA ARG A 222 13.41 -11.84 22.51
C ARG A 222 14.44 -10.96 21.83
N LYS A 223 15.16 -10.13 22.61
CA LYS A 223 16.23 -9.26 22.08
C LYS A 223 17.35 -10.05 21.39
N LYS A 224 17.71 -11.22 21.93
CA LYS A 224 18.73 -12.10 21.34
C LYS A 224 18.26 -12.74 20.03
N MET A 225 16.98 -13.08 19.95
CA MET A 225 16.40 -13.79 18.79
C MET A 225 15.98 -12.85 17.66
N SER A 226 15.76 -11.58 17.94
CA SER A 226 15.57 -10.54 16.90
C SER A 226 16.86 -10.34 16.10
N LYS A 227 16.75 -10.23 14.76
CA LYS A 227 17.90 -10.08 13.83
C LYS A 227 17.92 -8.70 13.20
#